data_2fd00d6465194eabaf975cdc8266042e
#
_entry.id   2fd00d6465194eabaf975cdc8266042e
#
_cell.length_a   1.000
_cell.length_b   1.000
_cell.length_c   1.000
_cell.angle_alpha   90.00
_cell.angle_beta   90.00
_cell.angle_gamma   90.00
#
_symmetry.space_group_name_H-M   'P 1'
#
loop_
_entity.id
_entity.type
_entity.pdbx_description
1 polymer ?
#
loop_
_entity_poly.entity_id
_entity_poly.type
_entity_poly.pdbx_seq_one_letter_code
_entity_poly.pdbx_strand_id
1 'polypeptide(L)'
;ETRYPKVKKIETLTTKNILDTQSADAVVDYVKSRQEVLLTDTTLRDAHQSLLATRMRLQDMKKVASSIDQGLPNLFSSEMWGGATFDVAYRFLNESPWYRLRELRKLMPNTMFQMLFRGSNAVGYQNYPDNVIEEFIKVAAHEGMDVFRIFDSLNWLPQMEKSIQAVRDTGKLVEATMCYTGD
;
A
#
# COMPACT_ATOMS: atom_id res chain seq x y z
N GLU A 1 -10.16 22.02 -17.73
CA GLU A 1 -9.06 21.13 -17.28
C GLU A 1 -8.94 21.23 -15.77
N THR A 2 -9.06 20.10 -15.08
CA THR A 2 -8.85 20.05 -13.64
C THR A 2 -7.35 20.19 -13.39
N ARG A 3 -6.91 21.30 -12.79
CA ARG A 3 -5.52 21.47 -12.39
C ARG A 3 -5.31 20.74 -11.06
N TYR A 4 -4.49 19.71 -11.08
CA TYR A 4 -4.02 19.07 -9.85
C TYR A 4 -2.93 19.92 -9.19
N PRO A 5 -2.82 19.92 -7.85
CA PRO A 5 -1.72 20.57 -7.18
C PRO A 5 -0.37 20.08 -7.73
N LYS A 6 0.58 21.00 -7.91
CA LYS A 6 1.92 20.62 -8.39
C LYS A 6 2.66 19.88 -7.29
N VAL A 7 3.28 18.75 -7.66
CA VAL A 7 4.19 18.03 -6.79
C VAL A 7 5.41 18.89 -6.49
N LYS A 8 5.77 19.04 -5.21
CA LYS A 8 6.98 19.75 -4.77
C LYS A 8 7.91 18.75 -4.10
N LYS A 9 9.20 19.02 -4.17
CA LYS A 9 10.19 18.27 -3.40
C LYS A 9 10.01 18.62 -1.92
N ILE A 10 9.97 17.58 -1.07
CA ILE A 10 9.93 17.71 0.37
C ILE A 10 11.38 17.66 0.88
N GLU A 11 11.77 18.62 1.75
CA GLU A 11 13.09 18.64 2.38
C GLU A 11 13.18 17.73 3.60
N THR A 12 12.03 17.40 4.19
CA THR A 12 11.95 16.51 5.36
C THR A 12 12.27 15.07 4.94
N LEU A 13 13.06 14.38 5.76
CA LEU A 13 13.32 12.96 5.59
C LEU A 13 12.04 12.15 5.81
N THR A 14 11.56 11.49 4.77
CA THR A 14 10.37 10.63 4.82
C THR A 14 10.75 9.15 4.91
N THR A 15 9.84 8.30 5.36
CA THR A 15 10.03 6.83 5.35
C THR A 15 10.25 6.31 3.93
N LYS A 16 9.59 6.91 2.93
CA LYS A 16 9.83 6.60 1.51
C LYS A 16 11.26 6.91 1.09
N ASN A 17 11.79 8.03 1.54
CA ASN A 17 13.16 8.44 1.24
C ASN A 17 14.19 7.47 1.85
N ILE A 18 13.94 7.00 3.08
CA ILE A 18 14.79 5.98 3.73
C ILE A 18 14.75 4.68 2.92
N LEU A 19 13.56 4.23 2.52
CA LEU A 19 13.42 3.02 1.73
C LEU A 19 14.17 3.09 0.39
N ASP A 20 14.03 4.21 -0.33
CA ASP A 20 14.60 4.38 -1.68
C ASP A 20 16.12 4.59 -1.67
N THR A 21 16.67 5.20 -0.62
CA THR A 21 18.10 5.55 -0.57
C THR A 21 18.93 4.58 0.26
N GLN A 22 18.29 3.76 1.09
CA GLN A 22 18.97 2.82 1.99
C GLN A 22 18.42 1.41 1.80
N SER A 23 17.43 0.99 2.62
CA SER A 23 16.85 -0.35 2.53
C SER A 23 15.54 -0.48 3.33
N ALA A 24 14.86 -1.62 3.19
CA ALA A 24 13.72 -1.99 4.04
C ALA A 24 14.15 -2.13 5.51
N ASP A 25 15.32 -2.71 5.78
CA ASP A 25 15.84 -2.85 7.15
C ASP A 25 16.10 -1.49 7.80
N ALA A 26 16.61 -0.50 7.05
CA ALA A 26 16.78 0.86 7.55
C ALA A 26 15.45 1.52 7.94
N VAL A 27 14.37 1.24 7.22
CA VAL A 27 13.02 1.70 7.63
C VAL A 27 12.58 1.00 8.92
N VAL A 28 12.83 -0.29 9.06
CA VAL A 28 12.52 -1.04 10.30
C VAL A 28 13.28 -0.47 11.49
N ASP A 29 14.56 -0.17 11.32
CA ASP A 29 15.40 0.42 12.39
C ASP A 29 14.92 1.84 12.72
N TYR A 30 14.55 2.62 11.72
CA TYR A 30 13.93 3.93 11.93
C TYR A 30 12.65 3.82 12.76
N VAL A 31 11.74 2.90 12.40
CA VAL A 31 10.49 2.67 13.16
C VAL A 31 10.79 2.27 14.61
N LYS A 32 11.73 1.35 14.84
CA LYS A 32 12.11 0.91 16.19
C LYS A 32 12.74 2.01 17.04
N SER A 33 13.42 2.96 16.41
CA SER A 33 14.08 4.08 17.11
C SER A 33 13.12 5.20 17.52
N ARG A 34 11.89 5.21 16.96
CA ARG A 34 10.91 6.27 17.25
C ARG A 34 10.21 6.05 18.57
N GLN A 35 9.97 7.15 19.26
CA GLN A 35 9.13 7.16 20.47
C GLN A 35 7.70 7.64 20.15
N GLU A 36 7.53 8.40 19.08
CA GLU A 36 6.24 8.87 18.63
C GLU A 36 5.54 7.81 17.78
N VAL A 37 4.22 7.82 17.83
CA VAL A 37 3.38 6.96 16.99
C VAL A 37 3.49 7.38 15.54
N LEU A 38 3.76 6.44 14.66
CA LEU A 38 3.71 6.63 13.22
C LEU A 38 2.30 6.33 12.70
N LEU A 39 1.83 7.13 11.77
CA LEU A 39 0.46 7.04 11.25
C LEU A 39 0.47 6.49 9.81
N THR A 40 -0.48 5.61 9.52
CA THR A 40 -0.84 5.23 8.16
C THR A 40 -2.15 5.89 7.77
N ASP A 41 -2.16 6.64 6.68
CA ASP A 41 -3.40 7.17 6.10
C ASP A 41 -4.12 6.08 5.30
N THR A 42 -5.42 5.91 5.56
CA THR A 42 -6.26 4.91 4.86
C THR A 42 -7.34 5.54 3.97
N THR A 43 -7.25 6.85 3.73
CA THR A 43 -8.25 7.59 2.95
C THR A 43 -8.46 6.97 1.56
N LEU A 44 -7.39 6.55 0.91
CA LEU A 44 -7.44 6.02 -0.45
C LEU A 44 -7.71 4.50 -0.52
N ARG A 45 -7.91 3.83 0.61
CA ARG A 45 -8.31 2.41 0.66
C ARG A 45 -9.48 2.16 1.62
N ASP A 46 -9.23 2.02 2.92
CA ASP A 46 -10.24 1.55 3.87
C ASP A 46 -11.36 2.57 4.11
N ALA A 47 -11.03 3.84 4.19
CA ALA A 47 -12.02 4.88 4.43
C ALA A 47 -13.09 4.91 3.34
N HIS A 48 -12.71 4.91 2.05
CA HIS A 48 -13.71 4.88 1.00
C HIS A 48 -14.33 3.49 0.78
N GLN A 49 -13.63 2.43 1.16
CA GLN A 49 -14.21 1.08 1.18
C GLN A 49 -15.37 1.02 2.16
N SER A 50 -15.20 1.53 3.36
CA SER A 50 -16.19 1.48 4.44
C SER A 50 -17.30 2.52 4.28
N LEU A 51 -16.98 3.71 3.82
CA LEU A 51 -17.92 4.85 3.78
C LEU A 51 -18.60 5.06 2.44
N LEU A 52 -17.97 4.66 1.35
CA LEU A 52 -18.42 4.92 -0.03
C LEU A 52 -18.59 3.64 -0.86
N ALA A 53 -18.78 2.50 -0.22
CA ALA A 53 -18.88 1.19 -0.88
C ALA A 53 -17.75 0.98 -1.91
N THR A 54 -16.54 1.42 -1.61
CA THR A 54 -15.35 1.34 -2.48
C THR A 54 -15.51 2.12 -3.81
N ARG A 55 -16.36 3.13 -3.87
CA ARG A 55 -16.73 3.82 -5.13
C ARG A 55 -15.94 5.11 -5.40
N MET A 56 -14.88 5.42 -4.64
CA MET A 56 -14.02 6.57 -4.97
C MET A 56 -13.26 6.31 -6.28
N ARG A 57 -13.39 7.24 -7.23
CA ARG A 57 -12.72 7.15 -8.53
C ARG A 57 -11.32 7.73 -8.50
N LEU A 58 -10.46 7.26 -9.39
CA LEU A 58 -9.11 7.80 -9.56
C LEU A 58 -9.10 9.31 -9.72
N GLN A 59 -10.04 9.87 -10.48
CA GLN A 59 -10.13 11.31 -10.68
C GLN A 59 -10.31 12.08 -9.37
N ASP A 60 -11.06 11.52 -8.42
CA ASP A 60 -11.26 12.15 -7.11
C ASP A 60 -10.04 11.96 -6.20
N MET A 61 -9.43 10.79 -6.22
CA MET A 61 -8.16 10.53 -5.52
C MET A 61 -7.06 11.50 -5.96
N LYS A 62 -6.95 11.78 -7.26
CA LYS A 62 -5.96 12.71 -7.82
C LYS A 62 -6.10 14.14 -7.30
N LYS A 63 -7.29 14.57 -6.91
CA LYS A 63 -7.53 15.92 -6.36
C LYS A 63 -6.87 16.14 -5.00
N VAL A 64 -6.71 15.07 -4.22
CA VAL A 64 -6.18 15.14 -2.84
C VAL A 64 -4.77 14.54 -2.70
N ALA A 65 -4.36 13.69 -3.64
CA ALA A 65 -3.14 12.91 -3.54
C ALA A 65 -1.88 13.75 -3.23
N SER A 66 -1.60 14.77 -4.02
CA SER A 66 -0.42 15.62 -3.78
C SER A 66 -0.53 16.48 -2.53
N SER A 67 -1.75 16.79 -2.07
CA SER A 67 -1.95 17.49 -0.80
C SER A 67 -1.66 16.57 0.39
N ILE A 68 -2.01 15.30 0.33
CA ILE A 68 -1.63 14.28 1.33
C ILE A 68 -0.11 14.15 1.37
N ASP A 69 0.52 13.92 0.22
CA ASP A 69 1.97 13.72 0.10
C ASP A 69 2.79 14.88 0.67
N GLN A 70 2.36 16.11 0.41
CA GLN A 70 3.09 17.31 0.84
C GLN A 70 2.69 17.81 2.21
N GLY A 71 1.42 17.64 2.58
CA GLY A 71 0.88 18.12 3.85
C GLY A 71 1.19 17.21 5.04
N LEU A 72 1.49 15.95 4.78
CA LEU A 72 1.71 14.93 5.81
C LEU A 72 3.05 14.18 5.61
N PRO A 73 4.19 14.88 5.63
CA PRO A 73 5.50 14.28 5.34
C PRO A 73 5.94 13.22 6.37
N ASN A 74 5.32 13.23 7.55
CA ASN A 74 5.64 12.30 8.65
C ASN A 74 4.77 11.04 8.65
N LEU A 75 3.92 10.83 7.63
CA LEU A 75 3.22 9.56 7.49
C LEU A 75 4.20 8.40 7.34
N PHE A 76 3.90 7.30 8.02
CA PHE A 76 4.58 6.05 7.73
C PHE A 76 4.26 5.59 6.31
N SER A 77 2.98 5.54 5.97
CA SER A 77 2.51 5.13 4.65
C SER A 77 1.11 5.67 4.35
N SER A 78 0.71 5.59 3.08
CA SER A 78 -0.68 5.75 2.65
C SER A 78 -1.16 4.45 2.01
N GLU A 79 -2.25 3.88 2.54
CA GLU A 79 -2.78 2.62 2.06
C GLU A 79 -3.62 2.82 0.79
N MET A 80 -3.25 2.10 -0.29
CA MET A 80 -3.79 2.31 -1.63
C MET A 80 -4.68 1.16 -2.09
N TRP A 81 -4.30 -0.07 -1.75
CA TRP A 81 -4.94 -1.29 -2.20
C TRP A 81 -5.32 -2.21 -1.06
N GLY A 82 -6.38 -2.95 -1.28
CA GLY A 82 -6.82 -4.16 -0.63
C GLY A 82 -7.63 -4.94 -1.64
N GLY A 83 -8.17 -6.10 -1.26
CA GLY A 83 -8.93 -6.93 -2.18
C GLY A 83 -10.09 -6.19 -2.84
N ALA A 84 -10.94 -5.54 -2.05
CA ALA A 84 -12.11 -4.84 -2.57
C ALA A 84 -11.75 -3.62 -3.43
N THR A 85 -10.77 -2.82 -3.04
CA THR A 85 -10.36 -1.65 -3.84
C THR A 85 -9.75 -2.04 -5.19
N PHE A 86 -9.06 -3.17 -5.25
CA PHE A 86 -8.55 -3.72 -6.49
C PHE A 86 -9.68 -4.23 -7.39
N ASP A 87 -10.56 -5.08 -6.83
CA ASP A 87 -11.65 -5.72 -7.56
C ASP A 87 -12.70 -4.72 -8.06
N VAL A 88 -13.16 -3.81 -7.19
CA VAL A 88 -14.19 -2.82 -7.53
C VAL A 88 -13.70 -1.83 -8.59
N ALA A 89 -12.40 -1.48 -8.59
CA ALA A 89 -11.85 -0.57 -9.58
C ALA A 89 -12.15 -1.06 -10.99
N TYR A 90 -11.85 -2.32 -11.30
CA TYR A 90 -12.06 -2.79 -12.66
C TYR A 90 -13.46 -3.39 -12.89
N ARG A 91 -14.07 -4.05 -11.88
CA ARG A 91 -15.39 -4.70 -12.04
C ARG A 91 -16.55 -3.71 -12.13
N PHE A 92 -16.51 -2.64 -11.34
CA PHE A 92 -17.63 -1.71 -11.21
C PHE A 92 -17.32 -0.28 -11.67
N LEU A 93 -16.07 0.16 -11.57
CA LEU A 93 -15.70 1.53 -11.95
C LEU A 93 -15.13 1.62 -13.36
N ASN A 94 -14.86 0.50 -14.00
CA ASN A 94 -14.18 0.41 -15.30
C ASN A 94 -12.83 1.16 -15.29
N GLU A 95 -12.10 1.02 -14.18
CA GLU A 95 -10.77 1.60 -13.97
C GLU A 95 -9.74 0.49 -13.75
N SER A 96 -8.57 0.60 -14.38
CA SER A 96 -7.45 -0.31 -14.09
C SER A 96 -6.85 0.03 -12.73
N PRO A 97 -6.81 -0.92 -11.77
CA PRO A 97 -6.13 -0.68 -10.48
C PRO A 97 -4.63 -0.41 -10.65
N TRP A 98 -3.99 -1.03 -11.64
CA TRP A 98 -2.58 -0.80 -11.99
C TRP A 98 -2.33 0.62 -12.52
N TYR A 99 -3.19 1.10 -13.40
CA TYR A 99 -3.14 2.48 -13.89
C TYR A 99 -3.35 3.47 -12.74
N ARG A 100 -4.31 3.17 -11.84
CA ARG A 100 -4.55 3.96 -10.63
C ARG A 100 -3.29 4.07 -9.77
N LEU A 101 -2.60 2.97 -9.52
CA LEU A 101 -1.37 2.95 -8.72
C LEU A 101 -0.29 3.84 -9.34
N ARG A 102 -0.03 3.69 -10.64
CA ARG A 102 0.97 4.50 -11.36
C ARG A 102 0.67 5.98 -11.34
N GLU A 103 -0.60 6.36 -11.54
CA GLU A 103 -0.99 7.77 -11.53
C GLU A 103 -0.88 8.40 -10.14
N LEU A 104 -1.27 7.67 -9.12
CA LEU A 104 -1.11 8.14 -7.73
C LEU A 104 0.35 8.23 -7.33
N ARG A 105 1.21 7.28 -7.74
CA ARG A 105 2.65 7.33 -7.48
C ARG A 105 3.30 8.59 -8.06
N LYS A 106 2.88 9.05 -9.23
CA LYS A 106 3.36 10.30 -9.82
C LYS A 106 3.01 11.54 -8.98
N LEU A 107 1.88 11.50 -8.26
CA LEU A 107 1.38 12.60 -7.44
C LEU A 107 1.85 12.54 -5.98
N MET A 108 2.32 11.39 -5.54
CA MET A 108 2.74 11.13 -4.16
C MET A 108 4.13 10.44 -4.12
N PRO A 109 5.18 11.11 -4.62
CA PRO A 109 6.52 10.49 -4.69
C PRO A 109 7.20 10.34 -3.34
N ASN A 110 6.78 11.07 -2.30
CA ASN A 110 7.45 11.13 -1.00
C ASN A 110 6.82 10.22 0.06
N THR A 111 5.67 9.61 -0.23
CA THR A 111 4.92 8.77 0.71
C THR A 111 5.03 7.30 0.32
N MET A 112 5.32 6.41 1.27
CA MET A 112 5.26 4.97 1.01
C MET A 112 3.81 4.54 0.72
N PHE A 113 3.63 3.71 -0.30
CA PHE A 113 2.34 3.09 -0.60
C PHE A 113 2.23 1.73 0.06
N GLN A 114 1.10 1.50 0.68
CA GLN A 114 0.79 0.27 1.39
C GLN A 114 -0.41 -0.43 0.79
N MET A 115 -0.42 -1.75 0.86
CA MET A 115 -1.58 -2.57 0.52
C MET A 115 -1.87 -3.61 1.58
N LEU A 116 -3.13 -3.98 1.71
CA LEU A 116 -3.56 -5.15 2.46
C LEU A 116 -3.50 -6.38 1.55
N PHE A 117 -2.81 -7.42 1.99
CA PHE A 117 -2.54 -8.63 1.21
C PHE A 117 -2.97 -9.89 1.98
N ARG A 118 -3.84 -10.69 1.37
CA ARG A 118 -4.46 -11.84 2.05
C ARG A 118 -3.66 -13.14 1.85
N GLY A 119 -2.43 -13.22 2.36
CA GLY A 119 -1.63 -14.42 2.24
C GLY A 119 -1.65 -15.03 0.83
N SER A 120 -1.99 -16.30 0.70
CA SER A 120 -2.09 -16.98 -0.60
C SER A 120 -3.29 -16.55 -1.47
N ASN A 121 -4.19 -15.74 -0.96
CA ASN A 121 -5.31 -15.19 -1.73
C ASN A 121 -4.99 -13.85 -2.40
N ALA A 122 -3.85 -13.25 -2.12
CA ALA A 122 -3.46 -11.94 -2.64
C ALA A 122 -4.56 -10.87 -2.44
N VAL A 123 -5.12 -10.37 -3.54
CA VAL A 123 -6.28 -9.47 -3.57
C VAL A 123 -7.58 -10.18 -3.94
N GLY A 124 -7.53 -11.51 -4.08
CA GLY A 124 -8.67 -12.33 -4.52
C GLY A 124 -9.44 -12.98 -3.35
N TYR A 125 -10.27 -13.95 -3.71
CA TYR A 125 -11.20 -14.65 -2.79
C TYR A 125 -10.96 -16.14 -2.73
N GLN A 126 -9.91 -16.64 -3.35
CA GLN A 126 -9.45 -18.02 -3.34
C GLN A 126 -7.94 -18.08 -3.39
N ASN A 127 -7.35 -19.22 -3.01
CA ASN A 127 -5.91 -19.39 -3.07
C ASN A 127 -5.41 -19.37 -4.52
N TYR A 128 -4.35 -18.64 -4.75
CA TYR A 128 -3.61 -18.63 -6.01
C TYR A 128 -2.38 -19.53 -5.91
N PRO A 129 -1.91 -20.09 -7.02
CA PRO A 129 -0.62 -20.77 -7.08
C PRO A 129 0.53 -19.83 -6.70
N ASP A 130 1.59 -20.38 -6.13
CA ASP A 130 2.75 -19.63 -5.64
C ASP A 130 3.37 -18.69 -6.69
N ASN A 131 3.50 -19.16 -7.93
CA ASN A 131 4.03 -18.36 -9.02
C ASN A 131 3.16 -17.13 -9.36
N VAL A 132 1.86 -17.20 -9.15
CA VAL A 132 0.94 -16.06 -9.32
C VAL A 132 1.14 -15.05 -8.18
N ILE A 133 1.31 -15.54 -6.95
CA ILE A 133 1.60 -14.69 -5.78
C ILE A 133 2.92 -13.94 -5.99
N GLU A 134 3.97 -14.66 -6.37
CA GLU A 134 5.30 -14.09 -6.63
C GLU A 134 5.24 -13.00 -7.72
N GLU A 135 4.63 -13.31 -8.85
CA GLU A 135 4.57 -12.36 -9.97
C GLU A 135 3.70 -11.16 -9.64
N PHE A 136 2.56 -11.35 -8.94
CA PHE A 136 1.73 -10.23 -8.50
C PHE A 136 2.52 -9.27 -7.59
N ILE A 137 3.24 -9.80 -6.60
CA ILE A 137 4.02 -9.00 -5.65
C ILE A 137 5.14 -8.26 -6.38
N LYS A 138 5.87 -8.95 -7.26
CA LYS A 138 6.94 -8.38 -8.05
C LYS A 138 6.45 -7.22 -8.92
N VAL A 139 5.34 -7.40 -9.62
CA VAL A 139 4.75 -6.35 -10.45
C VAL A 139 4.23 -5.20 -9.58
N ALA A 140 3.54 -5.47 -8.47
CA ALA A 140 3.05 -4.44 -7.57
C ALA A 140 4.19 -3.60 -6.98
N ALA A 141 5.28 -4.23 -6.57
CA ALA A 141 6.47 -3.55 -6.06
C ALA A 141 7.12 -2.68 -7.14
N HIS A 142 7.24 -3.18 -8.36
CA HIS A 142 7.76 -2.43 -9.51
C HIS A 142 6.90 -1.22 -9.85
N GLU A 143 5.58 -1.35 -9.79
CA GLU A 143 4.62 -0.29 -10.09
C GLU A 143 4.47 0.76 -8.97
N GLY A 144 5.14 0.54 -7.83
CA GLY A 144 5.25 1.55 -6.78
C GLY A 144 4.65 1.20 -5.42
N MET A 145 4.28 -0.07 -5.20
CA MET A 145 3.90 -0.53 -3.87
C MET A 145 5.14 -0.73 -3.00
N ASP A 146 5.11 -0.22 -1.78
CA ASP A 146 6.29 -0.20 -0.88
C ASP A 146 6.11 -1.09 0.35
N VAL A 147 4.88 -1.20 0.87
CA VAL A 147 4.57 -1.95 2.09
C VAL A 147 3.46 -2.94 1.80
N PHE A 148 3.70 -4.21 2.10
CA PHE A 148 2.72 -5.27 1.98
C PHE A 148 2.32 -5.72 3.39
N ARG A 149 1.10 -5.33 3.81
CA ARG A 149 0.50 -5.81 5.05
C ARG A 149 -0.12 -7.16 4.80
N ILE A 150 0.57 -8.21 5.21
CA ILE A 150 0.19 -9.59 4.97
C ILE A 150 -0.52 -10.15 6.19
N PHE A 151 -1.69 -10.73 5.99
CA PHE A 151 -2.46 -11.39 7.02
C PHE A 151 -3.10 -12.70 6.52
N ASP A 152 -3.42 -13.55 7.46
CA ASP A 152 -4.34 -14.66 7.28
C ASP A 152 -5.43 -14.59 8.37
N SER A 153 -6.69 -14.77 8.00
CA SER A 153 -7.82 -14.65 8.92
C SER A 153 -7.83 -15.67 10.06
N LEU A 154 -7.14 -16.79 9.87
CA LEU A 154 -6.97 -17.85 10.87
C LEU A 154 -5.61 -17.77 11.57
N ASN A 155 -4.80 -16.76 11.26
CA ASN A 155 -3.41 -16.64 11.75
C ASN A 155 -2.55 -17.87 11.42
N TRP A 156 -2.83 -18.53 10.30
CA TRP A 156 -2.09 -19.71 9.86
C TRP A 156 -0.86 -19.31 9.07
N LEU A 157 0.29 -19.29 9.72
CA LEU A 157 1.56 -18.80 9.18
C LEU A 157 1.93 -19.41 7.81
N PRO A 158 1.75 -20.72 7.54
CA PRO A 158 2.07 -21.29 6.22
C PRO A 158 1.34 -20.62 5.04
N GLN A 159 0.15 -20.06 5.26
CA GLN A 159 -0.55 -19.27 4.24
C GLN A 159 0.12 -17.93 3.92
N MET A 160 0.97 -17.45 4.80
CA MET A 160 1.64 -16.14 4.69
C MET A 160 3.08 -16.27 4.20
N GLU A 161 3.74 -17.39 4.48
CA GLU A 161 5.19 -17.56 4.25
C GLU A 161 5.63 -17.24 2.84
N LYS A 162 4.89 -17.75 1.85
CA LYS A 162 5.22 -17.52 0.43
C LYS A 162 5.15 -16.04 0.06
N SER A 163 4.12 -15.36 0.51
CA SER A 163 3.94 -13.92 0.28
C SER A 163 5.01 -13.10 0.99
N ILE A 164 5.34 -13.46 2.24
CA ILE A 164 6.40 -12.80 3.02
C ILE A 164 7.73 -12.91 2.27
N GLN A 165 8.09 -14.11 1.81
CA GLN A 165 9.35 -14.31 1.09
C GLN A 165 9.37 -13.53 -0.23
N ALA A 166 8.29 -13.60 -1.00
CA ALA A 166 8.18 -12.89 -2.27
C ALA A 166 8.34 -11.36 -2.11
N VAL A 167 7.78 -10.77 -1.05
CA VAL A 167 7.98 -9.33 -0.77
C VAL A 167 9.43 -9.04 -0.41
N ARG A 168 10.05 -9.84 0.46
CA ARG A 168 11.46 -9.68 0.84
C ARG A 168 12.39 -9.72 -0.38
N ASP A 169 12.12 -10.60 -1.33
CA ASP A 169 12.89 -10.74 -2.56
C ASP A 169 12.82 -9.48 -3.45
N THR A 170 11.80 -8.64 -3.29
CA THR A 170 11.69 -7.35 -3.99
C THR A 170 12.41 -6.19 -3.28
N GLY A 171 12.94 -6.40 -2.08
CA GLY A 171 13.52 -5.34 -1.24
C GLY A 171 12.48 -4.38 -0.63
N LYS A 172 11.19 -4.73 -0.70
CA LYS A 172 10.11 -3.95 -0.12
C LYS A 172 9.79 -4.39 1.31
N LEU A 173 8.93 -3.62 2.00
CA LEU A 173 8.58 -3.85 3.39
C LEU A 173 7.48 -4.89 3.54
N VAL A 174 7.73 -5.85 4.43
CA VAL A 174 6.73 -6.79 4.92
C VAL A 174 6.19 -6.27 6.25
N GLU A 175 4.88 -6.16 6.36
CA GLU A 175 4.16 -5.96 7.62
C GLU A 175 3.31 -7.20 7.88
N ALA A 176 3.91 -8.22 8.50
CA ALA A 176 3.20 -9.43 8.89
C ALA A 176 2.32 -9.15 10.11
N THR A 177 1.03 -9.46 10.01
CA THR A 177 0.04 -9.11 11.03
C THR A 177 -0.69 -10.34 11.57
N MET A 178 -1.17 -10.22 12.79
CA MET A 178 -2.06 -11.18 13.43
C MET A 178 -3.46 -10.59 13.55
N CYS A 179 -4.47 -11.34 13.12
CA CYS A 179 -5.86 -11.00 13.38
C CYS A 179 -6.17 -11.31 14.85
N TYR A 180 -6.56 -10.29 15.60
CA TYR A 180 -6.95 -10.40 16.99
C TYR A 180 -8.40 -9.96 17.16
N THR A 181 -9.20 -10.82 17.78
CA THR A 181 -10.53 -10.48 18.28
C THR A 181 -10.49 -10.61 19.79
N GLY A 182 -10.55 -9.49 20.49
CA GLY A 182 -10.66 -9.49 21.94
C GLY A 182 -12.06 -9.93 22.40
N ASP A 183 -12.13 -10.64 23.50
CA ASP A 183 -13.38 -10.91 24.20
C ASP A 183 -13.72 -9.76 25.15
#